data_d78122e67e3f3db546d901716d94ce25
#
_entry.id   d78122e67e3f3db546d901716d94ce25
#
_cell.length_a   1.000
_cell.length_b   1.000
_cell.length_c   1.000
_cell.angle_alpha   90.00
_cell.angle_beta   90.00
_cell.angle_gamma   90.00
#
_symmetry.space_group_name_H-M   'P 1'
#
loop_
_entity.id
_entity.type
_entity.pdbx_description
1 polymer ?
#
loop_
_entity_poly.entity_id
_entity_poly.type
_entity_poly.pdbx_seq_one_letter_code
_entity_poly.pdbx_strand_id
1 'polypeptide(L)'
;MADSETLALQQQAERLRGWRDGFQAVYVITTGVQTGFFDQLAAHPQGLTAEELAQRTACHAPYVAIWCGSAYRYQLLDTVNGRYVLAPHVDSLLVGRAHPDSQAVLFLNAVREAGPRLARQADYMHSGAVGSHAEAYGTNPTRLDPPPNQEALQQRLWQAEMQSRVPALAAALHNGGRVLDVGCGPGLMLLQLAASYPNATFVGVDVVEVGGLETARRLIRERGFDDRIHLECVPAEQMTYAEAFDGVLITRVFHEIPVASRVGLFRACYRALKRPGVLLNLDFAYPDTLAEFREPLFWSGVDNQYREMSWGTVHPTWQEQQQMLTAAGFAAIERHFVRHIPQGTHYLAVANKR
;
A
#
# COMPACT_ATOMS: atom_id res chain seq x y z
N MET A 1 13.18 -22.11 39.73
CA MET A 1 13.30 -20.67 39.33
C MET A 1 14.43 -20.47 38.31
N ALA A 2 15.63 -20.97 38.50
CA ALA A 2 16.74 -20.86 37.52
C ALA A 2 16.39 -21.47 36.13
N ASP A 3 15.73 -22.61 36.07
CA ASP A 3 15.34 -23.26 34.81
C ASP A 3 14.29 -22.44 34.01
N SER A 4 13.36 -21.77 34.72
CA SER A 4 12.32 -20.91 34.08
C SER A 4 12.93 -19.64 33.50
N GLU A 5 13.92 -19.04 34.18
CA GLU A 5 14.61 -17.84 33.67
C GLU A 5 15.51 -18.17 32.47
N THR A 6 16.22 -19.30 32.52
CA THR A 6 17.03 -19.80 31.41
C THR A 6 16.18 -20.08 30.18
N LEU A 7 15.01 -20.70 30.35
CA LEU A 7 14.09 -20.97 29.25
C LEU A 7 13.54 -19.66 28.62
N ALA A 8 13.18 -18.69 29.46
CA ALA A 8 12.71 -17.38 28.98
C ALA A 8 13.78 -16.62 28.18
N LEU A 9 15.04 -16.67 28.64
CA LEU A 9 16.19 -16.10 27.91
C LEU A 9 16.39 -16.78 26.55
N GLN A 10 16.33 -18.11 26.50
CA GLN A 10 16.46 -18.86 25.25
C GLN A 10 15.37 -18.51 24.25
N GLN A 11 14.12 -18.47 24.69
CA GLN A 11 12.98 -18.06 23.85
C GLN A 11 13.15 -16.65 23.28
N GLN A 12 13.63 -15.70 24.10
CA GLN A 12 13.87 -14.33 23.63
C GLN A 12 15.03 -14.28 22.61
N ALA A 13 16.11 -15.04 22.86
CA ALA A 13 17.23 -15.14 21.92
C ALA A 13 16.82 -15.76 20.58
N GLU A 14 15.95 -16.77 20.60
CA GLU A 14 15.38 -17.38 19.37
C GLU A 14 14.53 -16.38 18.59
N ARG A 15 13.68 -15.60 19.26
CA ARG A 15 12.89 -14.55 18.61
C ARG A 15 13.77 -13.52 17.90
N LEU A 16 14.81 -13.02 18.58
CA LEU A 16 15.78 -12.08 17.99
C LEU A 16 16.53 -12.70 16.79
N ARG A 17 16.91 -13.98 16.88
CA ARG A 17 17.51 -14.71 15.74
C ARG A 17 16.54 -14.80 14.56
N GLY A 18 15.27 -15.11 14.80
CA GLY A 18 14.25 -15.18 13.77
C GLY A 18 14.09 -13.86 13.02
N TRP A 19 14.09 -12.73 13.70
CA TRP A 19 14.03 -11.41 13.04
C TRP A 19 15.28 -11.12 12.21
N ARG A 20 16.47 -11.48 12.70
CA ARG A 20 17.72 -11.35 11.92
C ARG A 20 17.71 -12.27 10.69
N ASP A 21 17.19 -13.48 10.80
CA ASP A 21 17.05 -14.41 9.69
C ASP A 21 16.03 -13.87 8.66
N GLY A 22 14.91 -13.29 9.10
CA GLY A 22 13.97 -12.60 8.24
C GLY A 22 14.61 -11.43 7.47
N PHE A 23 15.46 -10.64 8.13
CA PHE A 23 16.22 -9.58 7.47
C PHE A 23 17.15 -10.14 6.36
N GLN A 24 17.82 -11.25 6.58
CA GLN A 24 18.63 -11.91 5.53
C GLN A 24 17.76 -12.42 4.37
N ALA A 25 16.58 -12.99 4.67
CA ALA A 25 15.66 -13.44 3.64
C ALA A 25 15.23 -12.29 2.72
N VAL A 26 15.00 -11.07 3.25
CA VAL A 26 14.68 -9.87 2.47
C VAL A 26 15.76 -9.60 1.41
N TYR A 27 17.04 -9.70 1.75
CA TYR A 27 18.14 -9.51 0.79
C TYR A 27 18.21 -10.61 -0.26
N VAL A 28 18.01 -11.88 0.11
CA VAL A 28 17.97 -13.01 -0.84
C VAL A 28 16.85 -12.80 -1.86
N ILE A 29 15.65 -12.47 -1.39
CA ILE A 29 14.49 -12.20 -2.27
C ILE A 29 14.76 -10.99 -3.16
N THR A 30 15.20 -9.87 -2.57
CA THR A 30 15.46 -8.63 -3.32
C THR A 30 16.51 -8.86 -4.41
N THR A 31 17.60 -9.57 -4.10
CA THR A 31 18.64 -9.93 -5.07
C THR A 31 18.06 -10.76 -6.20
N GLY A 32 17.28 -11.80 -5.90
CA GLY A 32 16.66 -12.65 -6.91
C GLY A 32 15.71 -11.90 -7.85
N VAL A 33 14.92 -10.95 -7.31
CA VAL A 33 14.05 -10.08 -8.13
C VAL A 33 14.87 -9.11 -8.99
N GLN A 34 15.94 -8.53 -8.45
CA GLN A 34 16.78 -7.54 -9.16
C GLN A 34 17.59 -8.15 -10.30
N THR A 35 18.08 -9.37 -10.11
CA THR A 35 18.89 -10.09 -11.10
C THR A 35 18.06 -10.87 -12.12
N GLY A 36 16.73 -10.98 -11.91
CA GLY A 36 15.85 -11.78 -12.75
C GLY A 36 15.99 -13.30 -12.54
N PHE A 37 16.55 -13.74 -11.41
CA PHE A 37 16.71 -15.17 -11.13
C PHE A 37 15.37 -15.90 -11.05
N PHE A 38 14.39 -15.32 -10.38
CA PHE A 38 13.04 -15.89 -10.31
C PHE A 38 12.37 -15.94 -11.69
N ASP A 39 12.56 -14.90 -12.53
CA ASP A 39 12.01 -14.84 -13.89
C ASP A 39 12.59 -15.97 -14.76
N GLN A 40 13.92 -16.21 -14.67
CA GLN A 40 14.57 -17.29 -15.42
C GLN A 40 14.12 -18.68 -14.95
N LEU A 41 13.98 -18.88 -13.65
CA LEU A 41 13.51 -20.16 -13.10
C LEU A 41 12.04 -20.41 -13.46
N ALA A 42 11.18 -19.40 -13.45
CA ALA A 42 9.79 -19.50 -13.90
C ALA A 42 9.68 -19.88 -15.39
N ALA A 43 10.56 -19.33 -16.23
CA ALA A 43 10.62 -19.66 -17.65
C ALA A 43 11.15 -21.08 -17.94
N HIS A 44 11.73 -21.75 -16.94
CA HIS A 44 12.33 -23.10 -17.07
C HIS A 44 11.80 -24.04 -15.98
N PRO A 45 10.54 -24.54 -16.10
CA PRO A 45 9.91 -25.37 -15.06
C PRO A 45 10.64 -26.71 -14.80
N GLN A 46 11.46 -27.19 -15.75
CA GLN A 46 12.34 -28.37 -15.58
C GLN A 46 13.55 -28.08 -14.69
N GLY A 47 13.73 -26.84 -14.27
CA GLY A 47 14.81 -26.38 -13.41
C GLY A 47 16.07 -25.99 -14.17
N LEU A 48 16.92 -25.23 -13.47
CA LEU A 48 18.25 -24.80 -13.93
C LEU A 48 19.33 -25.18 -12.90
N THR A 49 20.54 -25.49 -13.37
CA THR A 49 21.70 -25.50 -12.48
C THR A 49 22.12 -24.06 -12.13
N ALA A 50 22.93 -23.88 -11.11
CA ALA A 50 23.45 -22.55 -10.76
C ALA A 50 24.28 -21.93 -11.90
N GLU A 51 25.03 -22.75 -12.62
CA GLU A 51 25.84 -22.35 -13.79
C GLU A 51 24.97 -21.89 -14.95
N GLU A 52 23.89 -22.64 -15.26
CA GLU A 52 22.94 -22.26 -16.32
C GLU A 52 22.21 -20.97 -15.97
N LEU A 53 21.81 -20.81 -14.70
CA LEU A 53 21.17 -19.57 -14.21
C LEU A 53 22.13 -18.38 -14.32
N ALA A 54 23.41 -18.58 -13.92
CA ALA A 54 24.43 -17.56 -14.03
C ALA A 54 24.68 -17.11 -15.47
N GLN A 55 24.77 -18.07 -16.42
CA GLN A 55 24.93 -17.76 -17.84
C GLN A 55 23.75 -16.95 -18.38
N ARG A 56 22.52 -17.34 -18.07
CA ARG A 56 21.31 -16.68 -18.56
C ARG A 56 21.13 -15.25 -18.04
N THR A 57 21.65 -14.98 -16.86
CA THR A 57 21.53 -13.67 -16.19
C THR A 57 22.81 -12.83 -16.27
N ALA A 58 23.84 -13.34 -16.95
CA ALA A 58 25.18 -12.73 -17.01
C ALA A 58 25.78 -12.42 -15.64
N CYS A 59 25.50 -13.28 -14.65
CA CYS A 59 25.97 -13.15 -13.28
C CYS A 59 27.17 -14.07 -13.01
N HIS A 60 27.95 -13.76 -11.95
CA HIS A 60 29.10 -14.54 -11.53
C HIS A 60 28.69 -15.89 -10.93
N ALA A 61 29.02 -17.00 -11.59
CA ALA A 61 28.52 -18.33 -11.24
C ALA A 61 28.74 -18.76 -9.78
N PRO A 62 29.89 -18.53 -9.12
CA PRO A 62 30.04 -18.84 -7.70
C PRO A 62 29.07 -18.09 -6.80
N TYR A 63 28.74 -16.81 -7.11
CA TYR A 63 27.77 -16.05 -6.31
C TYR A 63 26.33 -16.54 -6.55
N VAL A 64 26.00 -16.94 -7.77
CA VAL A 64 24.69 -17.54 -8.07
C VAL A 64 24.52 -18.86 -7.33
N ALA A 65 25.55 -19.71 -7.24
CA ALA A 65 25.52 -20.95 -6.48
C ALA A 65 25.24 -20.69 -4.97
N ILE A 66 25.87 -19.67 -4.38
CA ILE A 66 25.61 -19.24 -2.99
C ILE A 66 24.17 -18.73 -2.85
N TRP A 67 23.68 -17.92 -3.80
CA TRP A 67 22.32 -17.43 -3.78
C TRP A 67 21.32 -18.59 -3.89
N CYS A 68 21.50 -19.54 -4.79
CA CYS A 68 20.64 -20.72 -4.91
C CYS A 68 20.56 -21.52 -3.61
N GLY A 69 21.68 -21.75 -2.93
CA GLY A 69 21.71 -22.41 -1.62
C GLY A 69 20.96 -21.62 -0.54
N SER A 70 21.11 -20.29 -0.56
CA SER A 70 20.38 -19.40 0.36
C SER A 70 18.87 -19.38 0.09
N ALA A 71 18.48 -19.29 -1.19
CA ALA A 71 17.09 -19.29 -1.62
C ALA A 71 16.41 -20.65 -1.31
N TYR A 72 17.14 -21.77 -1.46
CA TYR A 72 16.69 -23.10 -1.06
C TYR A 72 16.47 -23.18 0.46
N ARG A 73 17.40 -22.67 1.27
CA ARG A 73 17.24 -22.58 2.75
C ARG A 73 15.96 -21.85 3.14
N TYR A 74 15.61 -20.78 2.42
CA TYR A 74 14.41 -19.97 2.69
C TYR A 74 13.14 -20.51 2.00
N GLN A 75 13.19 -21.73 1.44
CA GLN A 75 12.05 -22.37 0.78
C GLN A 75 11.48 -21.54 -0.40
N LEU A 76 12.33 -20.77 -1.05
CA LEU A 76 12.01 -20.06 -2.30
C LEU A 76 12.26 -20.95 -3.50
N LEU A 77 13.17 -21.89 -3.36
CA LEU A 77 13.53 -22.90 -4.37
C LEU A 77 13.37 -24.30 -3.77
N ASP A 78 13.05 -25.24 -4.68
CA ASP A 78 13.17 -26.67 -4.49
C ASP A 78 14.20 -27.25 -5.46
N THR A 79 14.47 -28.57 -5.38
CA THR A 79 15.35 -29.26 -6.31
C THR A 79 14.66 -30.47 -6.93
N VAL A 80 14.82 -30.60 -8.27
CA VAL A 80 14.34 -31.75 -9.03
C VAL A 80 15.50 -32.24 -9.90
N ASN A 81 15.92 -33.50 -9.72
CA ASN A 81 17.03 -34.10 -10.46
C ASN A 81 18.34 -33.25 -10.41
N GLY A 82 18.64 -32.66 -9.25
CA GLY A 82 19.82 -31.80 -9.05
C GLY A 82 19.75 -30.41 -9.68
N ARG A 83 18.59 -29.99 -10.16
CA ARG A 83 18.33 -28.67 -10.73
C ARG A 83 17.42 -27.87 -9.80
N TYR A 84 17.62 -26.57 -9.70
CA TYR A 84 16.76 -25.67 -8.91
C TYR A 84 15.49 -25.35 -9.68
N VAL A 85 14.35 -25.44 -9.00
CA VAL A 85 13.02 -25.02 -9.48
C VAL A 85 12.42 -24.06 -8.46
N LEU A 86 11.44 -23.26 -8.87
CA LEU A 86 10.69 -22.43 -7.91
C LEU A 86 9.87 -23.31 -6.97
N ALA A 87 9.85 -22.97 -5.69
CA ALA A 87 8.89 -23.53 -4.75
C ALA A 87 7.45 -23.11 -5.14
N PRO A 88 6.41 -23.86 -4.72
CA PRO A 88 5.03 -23.58 -5.09
C PRO A 88 4.62 -22.14 -4.82
N HIS A 89 3.96 -21.50 -5.79
CA HIS A 89 3.43 -20.13 -5.75
C HIS A 89 4.48 -18.99 -5.68
N VAL A 90 5.77 -19.27 -5.65
CA VAL A 90 6.82 -18.23 -5.70
C VAL A 90 6.76 -17.46 -7.03
N ASP A 91 6.43 -18.12 -8.12
CA ASP A 91 6.19 -17.52 -9.44
C ASP A 91 5.10 -16.45 -9.38
N SER A 92 3.94 -16.76 -8.79
CA SER A 92 2.81 -15.83 -8.66
C SER A 92 3.15 -14.63 -7.78
N LEU A 93 3.93 -14.84 -6.71
CA LEU A 93 4.21 -13.81 -5.69
C LEU A 93 5.43 -12.95 -6.03
N LEU A 94 6.45 -13.48 -6.70
CA LEU A 94 7.70 -12.76 -6.96
C LEU A 94 7.98 -12.48 -8.45
N VAL A 95 7.39 -13.27 -9.38
CA VAL A 95 7.53 -13.08 -10.85
C VAL A 95 6.29 -12.42 -11.43
N GLY A 96 5.11 -12.90 -11.09
CA GLY A 96 3.83 -12.39 -11.55
C GLY A 96 3.52 -10.99 -11.02
N ARG A 97 4.28 -9.98 -11.46
CA ARG A 97 4.22 -8.60 -10.94
C ARG A 97 2.84 -7.95 -11.08
N ALA A 98 2.02 -8.40 -12.01
CA ALA A 98 0.64 -7.93 -12.18
C ALA A 98 -0.35 -8.67 -11.26
N HIS A 99 0.06 -9.75 -10.60
CA HIS A 99 -0.81 -10.46 -9.65
C HIS A 99 -1.12 -9.55 -8.45
N PRO A 100 -2.39 -9.43 -8.00
CA PRO A 100 -2.77 -8.51 -6.92
C PRO A 100 -2.05 -8.79 -5.60
N ASP A 101 -1.61 -10.03 -5.35
CA ASP A 101 -0.85 -10.43 -4.15
C ASP A 101 0.67 -10.40 -4.35
N SER A 102 1.16 -9.88 -5.48
CA SER A 102 2.61 -9.79 -5.73
C SER A 102 3.34 -9.03 -4.63
N GLN A 103 4.41 -9.64 -4.14
CA GLN A 103 5.27 -9.09 -3.08
C GLN A 103 6.56 -8.47 -3.63
N ALA A 104 6.89 -8.72 -4.91
CA ALA A 104 8.19 -8.34 -5.48
C ALA A 104 8.55 -6.87 -5.25
N VAL A 105 7.60 -5.95 -5.51
CA VAL A 105 7.81 -4.51 -5.34
C VAL A 105 7.99 -4.14 -3.86
N LEU A 106 7.29 -4.82 -2.94
CA LEU A 106 7.42 -4.55 -1.51
C LEU A 106 8.83 -4.87 -1.00
N PHE A 107 9.41 -6.00 -1.46
CA PHE A 107 10.80 -6.37 -1.14
C PHE A 107 11.81 -5.39 -1.76
N LEU A 108 11.61 -4.98 -3.01
CA LEU A 108 12.46 -3.96 -3.65
C LEU A 108 12.45 -2.64 -2.88
N ASN A 109 11.27 -2.17 -2.50
CA ASN A 109 11.10 -0.90 -1.78
C ASN A 109 11.64 -0.99 -0.35
N ALA A 110 11.53 -2.16 0.31
CA ALA A 110 12.11 -2.36 1.64
C ALA A 110 13.61 -2.06 1.67
N VAL A 111 14.35 -2.49 0.64
CA VAL A 111 15.82 -2.29 0.58
C VAL A 111 16.17 -0.94 -0.04
N ARG A 112 15.53 -0.53 -1.14
CA ARG A 112 15.94 0.66 -1.91
C ARG A 112 15.47 1.97 -1.29
N GLU A 113 14.29 1.98 -0.69
CA GLU A 113 13.65 3.20 -0.18
C GLU A 113 13.62 3.22 1.36
N ALA A 114 13.04 2.17 1.97
CA ALA A 114 12.89 2.15 3.41
C ALA A 114 14.22 1.93 4.14
N GLY A 115 15.10 1.07 3.63
CA GLY A 115 16.39 0.75 4.27
C GLY A 115 17.27 1.96 4.57
N PRO A 116 17.62 2.82 3.59
CA PRO A 116 18.41 4.02 3.82
C PRO A 116 17.79 4.99 4.82
N ARG A 117 16.46 5.11 4.81
CA ARG A 117 15.73 5.97 5.76
C ARG A 117 15.73 5.37 7.16
N LEU A 118 15.45 4.08 7.29
CA LEU A 118 15.44 3.38 8.58
C LEU A 118 16.82 3.39 9.24
N ALA A 119 17.90 3.38 8.47
CA ALA A 119 19.27 3.51 8.99
C ALA A 119 19.50 4.86 9.71
N ARG A 120 18.68 5.88 9.43
CA ARG A 120 18.75 7.21 10.05
C ARG A 120 17.71 7.44 11.15
N GLN A 121 16.93 6.43 11.54
CA GLN A 121 15.86 6.60 12.53
C GLN A 121 16.34 7.15 13.87
N ALA A 122 17.54 6.74 14.32
CA ALA A 122 18.13 7.27 15.56
C ALA A 122 18.35 8.80 15.48
N ASP A 123 18.80 9.31 14.33
CA ASP A 123 19.01 10.74 14.11
C ASP A 123 17.68 11.50 14.19
N TYR A 124 16.63 10.95 13.59
CA TYR A 124 15.29 11.54 13.66
C TYR A 124 14.72 11.53 15.08
N MET A 125 14.94 10.45 15.84
CA MET A 125 14.51 10.37 17.24
C MET A 125 15.22 11.40 18.13
N HIS A 126 16.48 11.69 17.87
CA HIS A 126 17.22 12.70 18.63
C HIS A 126 16.84 14.14 18.22
N SER A 127 16.69 14.38 16.93
CA SER A 127 16.48 15.73 16.42
C SER A 127 15.01 16.18 16.39
N GLY A 128 14.06 15.23 16.32
CA GLY A 128 12.67 15.52 16.05
C GLY A 128 12.43 16.10 14.63
N ALA A 129 13.44 16.02 13.76
CA ALA A 129 13.34 16.57 12.41
C ALA A 129 12.29 15.81 11.60
N VAL A 130 11.52 16.54 10.81
CA VAL A 130 10.51 16.01 9.89
C VAL A 130 10.92 16.39 8.47
N GLY A 131 11.09 15.38 7.62
CA GLY A 131 11.31 15.56 6.19
C GLY A 131 10.01 15.99 5.48
N SER A 132 10.13 16.63 4.33
CA SER A 132 8.95 17.00 3.54
C SER A 132 8.46 15.80 2.72
N HIS A 133 7.13 15.69 2.53
CA HIS A 133 6.54 14.75 1.58
C HIS A 133 7.06 14.95 0.16
N ALA A 134 7.33 16.21 -0.24
CA ALA A 134 7.91 16.52 -1.54
C ALA A 134 9.30 15.91 -1.73
N GLU A 135 10.13 15.84 -0.67
CA GLU A 135 11.42 15.13 -0.72
C GLU A 135 11.24 13.62 -0.79
N ALA A 136 10.21 13.10 -0.12
CA ALA A 136 9.90 11.67 -0.12
C ALA A 136 9.35 11.18 -1.46
N TYR A 137 8.48 11.96 -2.10
CA TYR A 137 7.76 11.58 -3.32
C TYR A 137 8.37 12.19 -4.59
N GLY A 138 8.98 13.39 -4.53
CA GLY A 138 9.40 14.15 -5.70
C GLY A 138 10.77 13.79 -6.28
N THR A 139 11.62 13.04 -5.56
CA THR A 139 13.00 12.76 -5.98
C THR A 139 13.23 11.36 -6.55
N ASN A 140 12.22 10.49 -6.52
CA ASN A 140 12.37 9.11 -7.00
C ASN A 140 11.77 8.94 -8.41
N PRO A 141 12.60 8.95 -9.49
CA PRO A 141 12.12 8.77 -10.85
C PRO A 141 11.48 7.40 -11.10
N THR A 142 11.71 6.41 -10.23
CA THR A 142 11.08 5.07 -10.35
C THR A 142 9.63 5.05 -9.84
N ARG A 143 9.14 6.14 -9.23
CA ARG A 143 7.73 6.30 -8.80
C ARG A 143 6.83 6.89 -9.88
N LEU A 144 7.36 7.23 -11.05
CA LEU A 144 6.57 7.80 -12.15
C LEU A 144 5.51 6.83 -12.70
N ASP A 145 5.77 5.53 -12.60
CA ASP A 145 4.80 4.51 -12.99
C ASP A 145 4.37 3.67 -11.76
N PRO A 146 3.06 3.49 -11.56
CA PRO A 146 2.58 2.63 -10.50
C PRO A 146 3.03 1.18 -10.74
N PRO A 147 3.29 0.41 -9.65
CA PRO A 147 3.60 -1.00 -9.77
C PRO A 147 2.53 -1.77 -10.58
N PRO A 148 2.91 -2.77 -11.38
CA PRO A 148 1.98 -3.47 -12.27
C PRO A 148 0.78 -4.11 -11.60
N ASN A 149 0.88 -4.47 -10.31
CA ASN A 149 -0.21 -5.08 -9.53
C ASN A 149 -1.22 -4.06 -8.97
N GLN A 150 -0.94 -2.76 -9.05
CA GLN A 150 -1.78 -1.75 -8.41
C GLN A 150 -3.18 -1.65 -9.05
N GLU A 151 -3.30 -1.79 -10.37
CA GLU A 151 -4.60 -1.78 -11.03
C GLU A 151 -5.47 -2.95 -10.56
N ALA A 152 -4.92 -4.18 -10.54
CA ALA A 152 -5.62 -5.36 -10.05
C ALA A 152 -5.98 -5.24 -8.55
N LEU A 153 -5.12 -4.61 -7.76
CA LEU A 153 -5.39 -4.31 -6.36
C LEU A 153 -6.56 -3.33 -6.21
N GLN A 154 -6.59 -2.22 -6.96
CA GLN A 154 -7.69 -1.26 -6.92
C GLN A 154 -9.01 -1.91 -7.33
N GLN A 155 -9.00 -2.74 -8.37
CA GLN A 155 -10.16 -3.52 -8.78
C GLN A 155 -10.67 -4.43 -7.65
N ARG A 156 -9.78 -5.18 -7.02
CA ARG A 156 -10.14 -6.05 -5.89
C ARG A 156 -10.69 -5.25 -4.71
N LEU A 157 -10.05 -4.14 -4.35
CA LEU A 157 -10.51 -3.26 -3.26
C LEU A 157 -11.91 -2.75 -3.52
N TRP A 158 -12.18 -2.24 -4.71
CA TRP A 158 -13.52 -1.76 -5.03
C TRP A 158 -14.55 -2.91 -5.02
N GLN A 159 -14.32 -3.95 -5.80
CA GLN A 159 -15.31 -5.01 -6.02
C GLN A 159 -15.55 -5.89 -4.79
N ALA A 160 -14.49 -6.28 -4.10
CA ALA A 160 -14.60 -7.22 -2.97
C ALA A 160 -14.83 -6.54 -1.63
N GLU A 161 -14.30 -5.31 -1.44
CA GLU A 161 -14.25 -4.70 -0.11
C GLU A 161 -15.12 -3.46 0.05
N MET A 162 -15.31 -2.66 -1.00
CA MET A 162 -16.01 -1.38 -0.90
C MET A 162 -17.45 -1.45 -1.45
N GLN A 163 -17.64 -1.92 -2.67
CA GLN A 163 -18.90 -1.85 -3.41
C GLN A 163 -20.10 -2.43 -2.65
N SER A 164 -19.94 -3.61 -2.03
CA SER A 164 -21.00 -4.30 -1.29
C SER A 164 -21.46 -3.55 -0.03
N ARG A 165 -20.60 -2.67 0.50
CA ARG A 165 -20.90 -1.87 1.71
C ARG A 165 -21.61 -0.56 1.40
N VAL A 166 -21.60 -0.15 0.13
CA VAL A 166 -22.20 1.11 -0.33
C VAL A 166 -23.08 0.88 -1.59
N PRO A 167 -24.08 -0.01 -1.51
CA PRO A 167 -24.89 -0.36 -2.68
C PRO A 167 -25.61 0.84 -3.32
N ALA A 168 -25.98 1.84 -2.50
CA ALA A 168 -26.58 3.08 -3.01
C ALA A 168 -25.60 3.89 -3.88
N LEU A 169 -24.33 3.99 -3.47
CA LEU A 169 -23.29 4.62 -4.28
C LEU A 169 -23.06 3.84 -5.59
N ALA A 170 -22.94 2.51 -5.52
CA ALA A 170 -22.77 1.68 -6.69
C ALA A 170 -23.93 1.87 -7.70
N ALA A 171 -25.17 1.92 -7.22
CA ALA A 171 -26.34 2.21 -8.03
C ALA A 171 -26.31 3.62 -8.64
N ALA A 172 -25.91 4.63 -7.85
CA ALA A 172 -25.74 6.00 -8.35
C ALA A 172 -24.71 6.07 -9.49
N LEU A 173 -23.58 5.38 -9.35
CA LEU A 173 -22.52 5.33 -10.37
C LEU A 173 -23.01 4.70 -11.69
N HIS A 174 -23.82 3.66 -11.65
CA HIS A 174 -24.44 3.10 -12.85
C HIS A 174 -25.35 4.10 -13.58
N ASN A 175 -25.96 5.02 -12.82
CA ASN A 175 -26.91 6.04 -13.33
C ASN A 175 -26.27 7.42 -13.54
N GLY A 176 -24.96 7.52 -13.71
CA GLY A 176 -24.27 8.79 -13.98
C GLY A 176 -23.87 9.55 -12.71
N GLY A 177 -23.72 8.88 -11.59
CA GLY A 177 -23.25 9.47 -10.33
C GLY A 177 -21.84 10.03 -10.43
N ARG A 178 -21.44 10.79 -9.40
CA ARG A 178 -20.15 11.49 -9.34
C ARG A 178 -19.38 11.17 -8.07
N VAL A 179 -18.08 10.86 -8.20
CA VAL A 179 -17.19 10.56 -7.07
C VAL A 179 -16.01 11.53 -7.03
N LEU A 180 -15.63 11.91 -5.82
CA LEU A 180 -14.40 12.62 -5.50
C LEU A 180 -13.40 11.63 -4.85
N ASP A 181 -12.16 11.60 -5.36
CA ASP A 181 -11.03 10.86 -4.77
C ASP A 181 -10.01 11.86 -4.19
N VAL A 182 -9.84 11.83 -2.89
CA VAL A 182 -8.99 12.75 -2.15
C VAL A 182 -7.64 12.09 -1.89
N GLY A 183 -6.56 12.75 -2.35
CA GLY A 183 -5.23 12.15 -2.40
C GLY A 183 -5.17 11.08 -3.49
N CYS A 184 -5.66 11.42 -4.68
CA CYS A 184 -5.83 10.45 -5.77
C CYS A 184 -4.51 9.92 -6.35
N GLY A 185 -3.37 10.56 -6.07
CA GLY A 185 -2.06 10.17 -6.57
C GLY A 185 -2.05 9.94 -8.08
N PRO A 186 -1.60 8.78 -8.58
CA PRO A 186 -1.60 8.45 -10.01
C PRO A 186 -2.99 8.11 -10.57
N GLY A 187 -4.07 8.31 -9.83
CA GLY A 187 -5.45 8.19 -10.30
C GLY A 187 -5.97 6.76 -10.54
N LEU A 188 -5.32 5.73 -9.97
CA LEU A 188 -5.64 4.33 -10.29
C LEU A 188 -7.05 3.92 -9.86
N MET A 189 -7.55 4.40 -8.72
CA MET A 189 -8.93 4.14 -8.29
C MET A 189 -9.92 4.82 -9.25
N LEU A 190 -9.63 6.05 -9.68
CA LEU A 190 -10.44 6.76 -10.66
C LEU A 190 -10.53 6.03 -12.00
N LEU A 191 -9.37 5.54 -12.50
CA LEU A 191 -9.31 4.74 -13.75
C LEU A 191 -10.13 3.46 -13.63
N GLN A 192 -10.02 2.76 -12.50
CA GLN A 192 -10.77 1.54 -12.21
C GLN A 192 -12.29 1.81 -12.18
N LEU A 193 -12.72 2.88 -11.52
CA LEU A 193 -14.12 3.26 -11.45
C LEU A 193 -14.65 3.72 -12.81
N ALA A 194 -13.88 4.51 -13.57
CA ALA A 194 -14.26 4.96 -14.89
C ALA A 194 -14.43 3.82 -15.91
N ALA A 195 -13.60 2.77 -15.79
CA ALA A 195 -13.74 1.54 -16.58
C ALA A 195 -14.99 0.74 -16.20
N SER A 196 -15.33 0.70 -14.89
CA SER A 196 -16.46 -0.07 -14.38
C SER A 196 -17.82 0.63 -14.55
N TYR A 197 -17.84 1.97 -14.60
CA TYR A 197 -19.05 2.80 -14.63
C TYR A 197 -19.00 3.81 -15.77
N PRO A 198 -19.40 3.43 -16.99
CA PRO A 198 -19.23 4.26 -18.20
C PRO A 198 -20.04 5.57 -18.18
N ASN A 199 -21.09 5.66 -17.38
CA ASN A 199 -21.93 6.85 -17.26
C ASN A 199 -21.49 7.83 -16.16
N ALA A 200 -20.63 7.38 -15.24
CA ALA A 200 -20.21 8.16 -14.07
C ALA A 200 -19.07 9.14 -14.42
N THR A 201 -18.96 10.20 -13.62
CA THR A 201 -17.87 11.17 -13.69
C THR A 201 -17.10 11.25 -12.38
N PHE A 202 -15.85 11.66 -12.47
CA PHE A 202 -14.90 11.57 -11.36
C PHE A 202 -14.07 12.82 -11.23
N VAL A 203 -13.71 13.16 -10.00
CA VAL A 203 -12.75 14.22 -9.71
C VAL A 203 -11.69 13.64 -8.79
N GLY A 204 -10.41 13.88 -9.09
CA GLY A 204 -9.28 13.60 -8.22
C GLY A 204 -8.67 14.89 -7.72
N VAL A 205 -8.37 14.95 -6.43
CA VAL A 205 -7.59 16.06 -5.84
C VAL A 205 -6.34 15.50 -5.18
N ASP A 206 -5.22 16.20 -5.35
CA ASP A 206 -3.95 15.86 -4.72
C ASP A 206 -3.10 17.13 -4.57
N VAL A 207 -2.06 17.09 -3.72
CA VAL A 207 -1.07 18.15 -3.57
C VAL A 207 0.24 17.83 -4.28
N VAL A 208 0.43 16.59 -4.75
CA VAL A 208 1.64 16.11 -5.41
C VAL A 208 1.48 16.18 -6.92
N GLU A 209 2.07 17.20 -7.52
CA GLU A 209 2.04 17.38 -8.98
C GLU A 209 2.95 16.35 -9.68
N VAL A 210 4.24 16.34 -9.36
CA VAL A 210 5.25 15.46 -10.00
C VAL A 210 5.15 14.04 -9.45
N GLY A 211 5.00 13.06 -10.33
CA GLY A 211 4.85 11.64 -9.95
C GLY A 211 3.45 11.26 -9.44
N GLY A 212 2.60 12.25 -9.11
CA GLY A 212 1.19 12.07 -8.77
C GLY A 212 0.28 12.45 -9.92
N LEU A 213 -0.20 13.71 -9.93
CA LEU A 213 -1.16 14.22 -10.93
C LEU A 213 -0.66 14.18 -12.37
N GLU A 214 0.63 14.41 -12.62
CA GLU A 214 1.21 14.26 -13.96
C GLU A 214 1.05 12.83 -14.49
N THR A 215 1.37 11.84 -13.65
CA THR A 215 1.18 10.42 -13.98
C THR A 215 -0.31 10.12 -14.21
N ALA A 216 -1.18 10.62 -13.34
CA ALA A 216 -2.63 10.45 -13.48
C ALA A 216 -3.12 11.03 -14.82
N ARG A 217 -2.75 12.27 -15.18
CA ARG A 217 -3.13 12.87 -16.47
C ARG A 217 -2.66 12.07 -17.67
N ARG A 218 -1.44 11.52 -17.61
CA ARG A 218 -0.92 10.65 -18.67
C ARG A 218 -1.77 9.37 -18.80
N LEU A 219 -1.99 8.66 -17.71
CA LEU A 219 -2.75 7.42 -17.69
C LEU A 219 -4.22 7.62 -18.12
N ILE A 220 -4.85 8.72 -17.70
CA ILE A 220 -6.22 9.09 -18.08
C ILE A 220 -6.32 9.27 -19.60
N ARG A 221 -5.39 10.03 -20.21
CA ARG A 221 -5.34 10.22 -21.67
C ARG A 221 -5.10 8.90 -22.42
N GLU A 222 -4.14 8.09 -21.96
CA GLU A 222 -3.83 6.78 -22.56
C GLU A 222 -5.02 5.83 -22.55
N ARG A 223 -5.94 5.98 -21.58
CA ARG A 223 -7.15 5.15 -21.44
C ARG A 223 -8.41 5.80 -22.06
N GLY A 224 -8.32 7.04 -22.54
CA GLY A 224 -9.44 7.77 -23.15
C GLY A 224 -10.54 8.15 -22.16
N PHE A 225 -10.18 8.58 -20.95
CA PHE A 225 -11.13 8.99 -19.90
C PHE A 225 -11.10 10.49 -19.60
N ASP A 226 -10.48 11.30 -20.46
CA ASP A 226 -10.33 12.75 -20.27
C ASP A 226 -11.67 13.51 -20.16
N ASP A 227 -12.72 13.00 -20.75
CA ASP A 227 -14.07 13.55 -20.71
C ASP A 227 -14.79 13.31 -19.38
N ARG A 228 -14.33 12.32 -18.58
CA ARG A 228 -15.02 11.87 -17.37
C ARG A 228 -14.21 11.98 -16.09
N ILE A 229 -12.89 12.13 -16.17
CA ILE A 229 -12.01 12.28 -15.01
C ILE A 229 -11.33 13.66 -15.05
N HIS A 230 -11.58 14.48 -14.03
CA HIS A 230 -10.95 15.78 -13.86
C HIS A 230 -10.00 15.75 -12.65
N LEU A 231 -8.85 16.44 -12.75
CA LEU A 231 -7.83 16.47 -11.70
C LEU A 231 -7.54 17.91 -11.29
N GLU A 232 -7.44 18.13 -9.97
CA GLU A 232 -7.08 19.43 -9.39
C GLU A 232 -5.91 19.28 -8.42
N CYS A 233 -4.93 20.19 -8.52
CA CYS A 233 -3.82 20.28 -7.57
C CYS A 233 -4.21 21.26 -6.45
N VAL A 234 -4.81 20.74 -5.38
CA VAL A 234 -5.32 21.56 -4.28
C VAL A 234 -5.30 20.77 -2.97
N PRO A 235 -4.93 21.40 -1.83
CA PRO A 235 -5.11 20.79 -0.52
C PRO A 235 -6.58 20.47 -0.27
N ALA A 236 -6.86 19.27 0.22
CA ALA A 236 -8.23 18.77 0.34
C ALA A 236 -9.12 19.63 1.26
N GLU A 237 -8.56 20.22 2.33
CA GLU A 237 -9.28 21.15 3.22
C GLU A 237 -9.66 22.48 2.54
N GLN A 238 -9.03 22.81 1.41
CA GLN A 238 -9.29 24.04 0.63
C GLN A 238 -10.27 23.83 -0.54
N MET A 239 -10.74 22.59 -0.75
CA MET A 239 -11.76 22.32 -1.77
C MET A 239 -13.03 23.15 -1.53
N THR A 240 -13.60 23.67 -2.62
CA THR A 240 -14.81 24.54 -2.57
C THR A 240 -16.09 23.83 -2.98
N TYR A 241 -16.07 22.53 -3.26
CA TYR A 241 -17.25 21.78 -3.67
C TYR A 241 -18.34 21.78 -2.63
N ALA A 242 -19.59 21.86 -3.09
CA ALA A 242 -20.77 21.78 -2.26
C ALA A 242 -21.83 20.91 -2.95
N GLU A 243 -22.28 19.87 -2.26
CA GLU A 243 -23.36 18.94 -2.70
C GLU A 243 -23.19 18.44 -4.16
N ALA A 244 -21.93 18.15 -4.54
CA ALA A 244 -21.57 17.82 -5.91
C ALA A 244 -21.36 16.31 -6.15
N PHE A 245 -21.10 15.52 -5.10
CA PHE A 245 -20.67 14.13 -5.21
C PHE A 245 -21.60 13.17 -4.47
N ASP A 246 -21.82 12.01 -5.05
CA ASP A 246 -22.56 10.91 -4.43
C ASP A 246 -21.67 10.13 -3.46
N GLY A 247 -20.36 10.10 -3.73
CA GLY A 247 -19.34 9.48 -2.88
C GLY A 247 -18.05 10.28 -2.82
N VAL A 248 -17.36 10.18 -1.68
CA VAL A 248 -15.98 10.66 -1.48
C VAL A 248 -15.13 9.48 -1.05
N LEU A 249 -13.99 9.30 -1.70
CA LEU A 249 -12.99 8.28 -1.38
C LEU A 249 -11.74 8.96 -0.80
N ILE A 250 -11.14 8.31 0.20
CA ILE A 250 -9.80 8.62 0.74
C ILE A 250 -9.12 7.27 0.87
N THR A 251 -8.05 7.02 0.09
CA THR A 251 -7.43 5.70 0.05
C THR A 251 -5.96 5.76 0.41
N ARG A 252 -5.60 5.37 1.63
CA ARG A 252 -4.22 5.36 2.18
C ARG A 252 -3.56 6.74 2.14
N VAL A 253 -4.29 7.76 2.53
CA VAL A 253 -3.86 9.17 2.54
C VAL A 253 -4.09 9.82 3.89
N PHE A 254 -5.13 9.38 4.62
CA PHE A 254 -5.56 10.11 5.82
C PHE A 254 -4.47 10.20 6.90
N HIS A 255 -3.65 9.15 7.07
CA HIS A 255 -2.51 9.16 7.99
C HIS A 255 -1.43 10.18 7.61
N GLU A 256 -1.32 10.55 6.33
CA GLU A 256 -0.35 11.54 5.83
C GLU A 256 -0.84 12.99 6.02
N ILE A 257 -2.15 13.19 6.23
CA ILE A 257 -2.72 14.52 6.43
C ILE A 257 -2.28 15.10 7.78
N PRO A 258 -1.74 16.33 7.83
CA PRO A 258 -1.37 16.99 9.09
C PRO A 258 -2.52 16.97 10.09
N VAL A 259 -2.24 16.62 11.34
CA VAL A 259 -3.28 16.45 12.39
C VAL A 259 -4.19 17.66 12.49
N ALA A 260 -3.63 18.88 12.40
CA ALA A 260 -4.38 20.11 12.45
C ALA A 260 -5.40 20.30 11.30
N SER A 261 -5.14 19.70 10.13
CA SER A 261 -5.99 19.81 8.93
C SER A 261 -7.09 18.76 8.85
N ARG A 262 -7.02 17.67 9.62
CA ARG A 262 -7.91 16.48 9.47
C ARG A 262 -9.39 16.78 9.64
N VAL A 263 -9.76 17.56 10.66
CA VAL A 263 -11.17 17.95 10.86
C VAL A 263 -11.64 18.86 9.73
N GLY A 264 -10.77 19.76 9.26
CA GLY A 264 -11.02 20.62 8.10
C GLY A 264 -11.27 19.80 6.82
N LEU A 265 -10.43 18.80 6.57
CA LEU A 265 -10.60 17.84 5.48
C LEU A 265 -11.97 17.15 5.55
N PHE A 266 -12.34 16.54 6.66
CA PHE A 266 -13.64 15.86 6.77
C PHE A 266 -14.83 16.82 6.62
N ARG A 267 -14.73 18.06 7.11
CA ARG A 267 -15.73 19.09 6.85
C ARG A 267 -15.84 19.45 5.37
N ALA A 268 -14.70 19.55 4.65
CA ALA A 268 -14.71 19.78 3.22
C ALA A 268 -15.33 18.60 2.46
N CYS A 269 -15.00 17.35 2.81
CA CYS A 269 -15.64 16.16 2.26
C CYS A 269 -17.15 16.12 2.55
N TYR A 270 -17.55 16.43 3.78
CA TYR A 270 -18.98 16.51 4.14
C TYR A 270 -19.72 17.55 3.30
N ARG A 271 -19.15 18.74 3.13
CA ARG A 271 -19.73 19.80 2.31
C ARG A 271 -19.86 19.36 0.85
N ALA A 272 -18.82 18.69 0.31
CA ALA A 272 -18.75 18.23 -1.06
C ALA A 272 -19.80 17.14 -1.41
N LEU A 273 -20.20 16.33 -0.45
CA LEU A 273 -21.19 15.27 -0.62
C LEU A 273 -22.62 15.82 -0.79
N LYS A 274 -23.38 15.22 -1.68
CA LYS A 274 -24.84 15.36 -1.78
C LYS A 274 -25.56 14.80 -0.55
N ARG A 275 -26.87 14.89 -0.50
CA ARG A 275 -27.76 14.24 0.47
C ARG A 275 -28.76 13.33 -0.27
N PRO A 276 -28.72 12.00 -0.08
CA PRO A 276 -27.74 11.25 0.70
C PRO A 276 -26.38 11.17 -0.01
N GLY A 277 -25.30 11.01 0.75
CA GLY A 277 -23.95 10.80 0.27
C GLY A 277 -23.11 10.02 1.25
N VAL A 278 -22.00 9.40 0.77
CA VAL A 278 -21.16 8.52 1.60
C VAL A 278 -19.68 8.85 1.43
N LEU A 279 -18.96 8.84 2.54
CA LEU A 279 -17.49 8.88 2.58
C LEU A 279 -16.97 7.48 2.88
N LEU A 280 -15.97 7.06 2.09
CA LEU A 280 -15.18 5.84 2.28
C LEU A 280 -13.74 6.25 2.57
N ASN A 281 -13.22 5.91 3.76
CA ASN A 281 -11.81 6.10 4.09
C ASN A 281 -11.15 4.74 4.35
N LEU A 282 -10.29 4.30 3.44
CA LEU A 282 -9.46 3.11 3.58
C LEU A 282 -8.07 3.52 4.04
N ASP A 283 -7.66 3.01 5.22
CA ASP A 283 -6.33 3.27 5.76
C ASP A 283 -5.80 2.08 6.55
N PHE A 284 -4.53 2.12 6.95
CA PHE A 284 -3.94 1.08 7.78
C PHE A 284 -4.71 0.90 9.09
N ALA A 285 -4.92 -0.36 9.49
CA ALA A 285 -5.45 -0.64 10.82
C ALA A 285 -4.39 -0.28 11.87
N TYR A 286 -4.74 0.67 12.75
CA TYR A 286 -3.86 1.15 13.82
C TYR A 286 -4.49 0.89 15.19
N PRO A 287 -3.70 0.53 16.23
CA PRO A 287 -4.22 0.17 17.55
C PRO A 287 -4.90 1.34 18.27
N ASP A 288 -5.99 1.05 18.97
CA ASP A 288 -6.65 1.99 19.92
C ASP A 288 -6.01 1.89 21.31
N THR A 289 -5.44 0.73 21.68
CA THR A 289 -4.87 0.46 23.02
C THR A 289 -3.47 -0.12 22.94
N LEU A 290 -2.67 0.03 24.02
CA LEU A 290 -1.32 -0.52 24.09
C LEU A 290 -1.28 -2.06 23.91
N ALA A 291 -2.30 -2.77 24.37
CA ALA A 291 -2.38 -4.23 24.23
C ALA A 291 -2.47 -4.66 22.74
N GLU A 292 -3.22 -3.91 21.94
CA GLU A 292 -3.43 -4.17 20.52
C GLU A 292 -2.15 -4.03 19.67
N PHE A 293 -1.11 -3.33 20.14
CA PHE A 293 0.19 -3.28 19.45
C PHE A 293 0.84 -4.66 19.31
N ARG A 294 0.44 -5.66 20.10
CA ARG A 294 0.92 -7.03 20.00
C ARG A 294 0.04 -7.93 19.14
N GLU A 295 -1.09 -7.45 18.67
CA GLU A 295 -2.00 -8.22 17.83
C GLU A 295 -1.60 -8.12 16.36
N PRO A 296 -1.48 -9.27 15.64
CA PRO A 296 -1.10 -9.30 14.22
C PRO A 296 -2.00 -8.44 13.32
N LEU A 297 -3.25 -8.22 13.74
CA LEU A 297 -4.21 -7.39 13.02
C LEU A 297 -3.69 -5.96 12.77
N PHE A 298 -2.90 -5.41 13.68
CA PHE A 298 -2.45 -4.01 13.64
C PHE A 298 -0.99 -3.84 13.23
N TRP A 299 -0.21 -4.92 13.08
CA TRP A 299 1.22 -4.83 12.82
C TRP A 299 1.57 -4.00 11.60
N SER A 300 0.80 -4.11 10.52
CA SER A 300 1.06 -3.31 9.30
C SER A 300 0.94 -1.81 9.53
N GLY A 301 -0.03 -1.37 10.33
CA GLY A 301 -0.19 0.04 10.70
C GLY A 301 0.92 0.52 11.63
N VAL A 302 1.31 -0.30 12.62
CA VAL A 302 2.41 0.00 13.54
C VAL A 302 3.74 0.11 12.77
N ASP A 303 4.01 -0.84 11.87
CA ASP A 303 5.22 -0.83 11.04
C ASP A 303 5.23 0.33 10.06
N ASN A 304 4.08 0.69 9.47
CA ASN A 304 3.96 1.86 8.60
C ASN A 304 4.23 3.14 9.38
N GLN A 305 3.62 3.32 10.56
CA GLN A 305 3.86 4.46 11.44
C GLN A 305 5.35 4.63 11.77
N TYR A 306 6.02 3.52 12.13
CA TYR A 306 7.45 3.55 12.44
C TYR A 306 8.31 3.93 11.22
N ARG A 307 7.98 3.41 10.05
CA ARG A 307 8.70 3.73 8.80
C ARG A 307 8.53 5.18 8.37
N GLU A 308 7.36 5.77 8.60
CA GLU A 308 6.98 7.08 8.08
C GLU A 308 7.01 8.21 9.12
N MET A 309 7.39 7.90 10.37
CA MET A 309 7.45 8.92 11.43
C MET A 309 8.36 10.10 11.07
N SER A 310 9.43 9.87 10.30
CA SER A 310 10.33 10.92 9.82
C SER A 310 9.70 11.88 8.79
N TRP A 311 8.51 11.57 8.29
CA TRP A 311 7.71 12.46 7.43
C TRP A 311 6.62 13.21 8.17
N GLY A 312 6.55 13.04 9.50
CA GLY A 312 5.48 13.61 10.30
C GLY A 312 4.14 12.88 10.18
N THR A 313 4.14 11.71 9.54
CA THR A 313 2.98 10.83 9.44
C THR A 313 2.53 10.37 10.83
N VAL A 314 1.23 10.45 11.12
CA VAL A 314 0.62 10.01 12.36
C VAL A 314 -0.66 9.24 12.06
N HIS A 315 -0.67 7.94 12.35
CA HIS A 315 -1.90 7.16 12.26
C HIS A 315 -2.86 7.54 13.38
N PRO A 316 -4.11 7.94 13.08
CA PRO A 316 -5.12 8.12 14.11
C PRO A 316 -5.60 6.76 14.62
N THR A 317 -5.95 6.70 15.89
CA THR A 317 -6.77 5.61 16.41
C THR A 317 -8.17 5.65 15.78
N TRP A 318 -8.89 4.52 15.84
CA TRP A 318 -10.27 4.49 15.37
C TRP A 318 -11.16 5.47 16.15
N GLN A 319 -10.95 5.55 17.46
CA GLN A 319 -11.71 6.46 18.32
C GLN A 319 -11.51 7.93 17.92
N GLU A 320 -10.26 8.34 17.65
CA GLU A 320 -9.96 9.70 17.19
C GLU A 320 -10.61 9.99 15.84
N GLN A 321 -10.52 9.05 14.89
CA GLN A 321 -11.12 9.22 13.58
C GLN A 321 -12.65 9.32 13.65
N GLN A 322 -13.30 8.47 14.46
CA GLN A 322 -14.74 8.52 14.66
C GLN A 322 -15.18 9.88 15.26
N GLN A 323 -14.41 10.41 16.22
CA GLN A 323 -14.65 11.74 16.79
C GLN A 323 -14.53 12.85 15.73
N MET A 324 -13.49 12.79 14.88
CA MET A 324 -13.29 13.77 13.81
C MET A 324 -14.41 13.71 12.75
N LEU A 325 -14.83 12.52 12.35
CA LEU A 325 -15.95 12.33 11.41
C LEU A 325 -17.27 12.87 12.01
N THR A 326 -17.54 12.57 13.27
CA THR A 326 -18.72 13.09 13.98
C THR A 326 -18.69 14.62 14.09
N ALA A 327 -17.53 15.20 14.43
CA ALA A 327 -17.34 16.65 14.51
C ALA A 327 -17.47 17.35 13.13
N ALA A 328 -17.28 16.62 12.03
CA ALA A 328 -17.51 17.10 10.68
C ALA A 328 -18.96 17.00 10.21
N GLY A 329 -19.83 16.30 10.96
CA GLY A 329 -21.27 16.17 10.69
C GLY A 329 -21.68 14.79 10.15
N PHE A 330 -20.79 13.85 10.00
CA PHE A 330 -21.10 12.49 9.54
C PHE A 330 -21.89 11.71 10.60
N ALA A 331 -22.73 10.80 10.13
CA ALA A 331 -23.52 9.89 10.95
C ALA A 331 -23.39 8.44 10.43
N ALA A 332 -23.88 7.47 11.20
CA ALA A 332 -23.80 6.06 10.87
C ALA A 332 -22.37 5.69 10.40
N ILE A 333 -21.41 5.91 11.30
CA ILE A 333 -19.98 5.67 11.05
C ILE A 333 -19.67 4.22 11.43
N GLU A 334 -19.22 3.44 10.45
CA GLU A 334 -18.90 2.03 10.59
C GLU A 334 -17.43 1.77 10.27
N ARG A 335 -16.81 0.77 10.92
CA ARG A 335 -15.46 0.28 10.65
C ARG A 335 -15.52 -1.17 10.18
N HIS A 336 -14.87 -1.45 9.05
CA HIS A 336 -14.72 -2.80 8.51
C HIS A 336 -13.25 -3.11 8.28
N PHE A 337 -12.76 -4.26 8.76
CA PHE A 337 -11.38 -4.67 8.50
C PHE A 337 -11.25 -5.29 7.11
N VAL A 338 -10.22 -4.86 6.39
CA VAL A 338 -9.81 -5.35 5.07
C VAL A 338 -8.47 -6.05 5.23
N ARG A 339 -8.45 -7.37 5.02
CA ARG A 339 -7.29 -8.23 5.34
C ARG A 339 -6.51 -8.72 4.14
N HIS A 340 -7.08 -8.61 2.94
CA HIS A 340 -6.51 -9.18 1.71
C HIS A 340 -5.79 -8.13 0.86
N ILE A 341 -4.99 -7.28 1.53
CA ILE A 341 -4.12 -6.31 0.89
C ILE A 341 -2.67 -6.75 1.12
N PRO A 342 -1.80 -6.79 0.08
CA PRO A 342 -0.40 -7.22 0.21
C PRO A 342 0.40 -6.45 1.27
N GLN A 343 0.05 -5.18 1.50
CA GLN A 343 0.67 -4.31 2.48
C GLN A 343 0.22 -4.58 3.94
N GLY A 344 -0.71 -5.51 4.14
CA GLY A 344 -1.22 -5.89 5.45
C GLY A 344 -2.64 -5.43 5.73
N THR A 345 -3.07 -5.51 6.97
CA THR A 345 -4.44 -5.21 7.37
C THR A 345 -4.72 -3.71 7.33
N HIS A 346 -5.84 -3.37 6.70
CA HIS A 346 -6.41 -2.03 6.66
C HIS A 346 -7.79 -2.03 7.32
N TYR A 347 -8.34 -0.86 7.57
CA TYR A 347 -9.75 -0.70 7.84
C TYR A 347 -10.39 0.22 6.80
N LEU A 348 -11.65 -0.02 6.54
CA LEU A 348 -12.53 0.86 5.77
C LEU A 348 -13.51 1.53 6.72
N ALA A 349 -13.42 2.83 6.85
CA ALA A 349 -14.44 3.63 7.49
C ALA A 349 -15.51 4.01 6.47
N VAL A 350 -16.77 3.74 6.77
CA VAL A 350 -17.94 4.14 6.00
C VAL A 350 -18.72 5.16 6.82
N ALA A 351 -18.87 6.38 6.32
CA ALA A 351 -19.53 7.46 7.04
C ALA A 351 -20.56 8.17 6.14
N ASN A 352 -21.78 8.35 6.61
CA ASN A 352 -22.89 8.83 5.81
C ASN A 352 -23.23 10.30 6.09
N LYS A 353 -23.49 11.07 5.03
CA LYS A 353 -24.20 12.35 5.07
C LYS A 353 -25.68 12.07 4.81
N ARG A 354 -26.52 12.33 5.85
CA ARG A 354 -27.96 12.19 5.79
C ARG A 354 -28.65 13.50 5.47
#